data_30bd738b3be54530c5994c588c54552b
#
_entry.id   30bd738b3be54530c5994c588c54552b
#
_cell.length_a   1.000
_cell.length_b   1.000
_cell.length_c   1.000
_cell.angle_alpha   90.00
_cell.angle_beta   90.00
_cell.angle_gamma   90.00
#
_symmetry.space_group_name_H-M   'P 1'
#
loop_
_entity.id
_entity.type
_entity.pdbx_description
1 polymer ?
#
loop_
_entity_poly.entity_id
_entity_poly.type
_entity_poly.pdbx_seq_one_letter_code
_entity_poly.pdbx_strand_id
1 'polypeptide(L)'
;MAFKFEKTKFEGLMVITPHMYPDNRGLYKKYYEKNVFAENGITCEFTESSDLISEKGALRGLHYQTEDSQAKLIHVISGVLFDVALDLRSESQTFGKYHVELLKAEENKVIFIPEGFAHGFIGLTDNTVFSYQCSGSYIPAACGGIRWDDPDLDIPWPLEKYGVKRTD
;
A
#
# COMPACT_ATOMS: atom_id res chain seq x y z
N MET A 1 -2.61 -16.21 17.36
CA MET A 1 -3.11 -14.92 16.85
C MET A 1 -3.18 -15.01 15.33
N ALA A 2 -4.26 -14.53 14.73
CA ALA A 2 -4.46 -14.63 13.26
C ALA A 2 -3.61 -13.63 12.45
N PHE A 3 -3.05 -12.61 13.10
CA PHE A 3 -2.24 -11.57 12.49
C PHE A 3 -1.08 -11.14 13.40
N LYS A 4 0.04 -10.75 12.79
CA LYS A 4 1.15 -10.06 13.44
C LYS A 4 1.16 -8.62 12.92
N PHE A 5 1.06 -7.62 13.82
CA PHE A 5 1.11 -6.20 13.49
C PHE A 5 2.48 -5.64 13.85
N GLU A 6 3.13 -4.98 12.90
CA GLU A 6 4.44 -4.36 13.06
C GLU A 6 4.32 -2.87 12.77
N LYS A 7 4.53 -2.05 13.79
CA LYS A 7 4.54 -0.60 13.66
C LYS A 7 5.82 -0.15 12.94
N THR A 8 5.69 0.81 12.05
CA THR A 8 6.83 1.47 11.41
C THR A 8 7.22 2.74 12.20
N LYS A 9 8.21 3.48 11.72
CA LYS A 9 8.55 4.81 12.26
C LYS A 9 7.51 5.89 11.91
N PHE A 10 6.60 5.60 10.99
CA PHE A 10 5.50 6.48 10.59
C PHE A 10 4.27 6.16 11.43
N GLU A 11 3.75 7.13 12.14
CA GLU A 11 2.59 6.93 12.99
C GLU A 11 1.39 6.43 12.20
N GLY A 12 0.80 5.33 12.66
CA GLY A 12 -0.36 4.69 12.03
C GLY A 12 -0.04 3.77 10.84
N LEU A 13 1.13 3.90 10.18
CA LEU A 13 1.52 3.01 9.10
C LEU A 13 2.05 1.69 9.67
N MET A 14 1.47 0.58 9.23
CA MET A 14 1.78 -0.75 9.76
C MET A 14 2.02 -1.77 8.65
N VAL A 15 2.98 -2.66 8.90
CA VAL A 15 3.14 -3.90 8.13
C VAL A 15 2.48 -5.03 8.91
N ILE A 16 1.60 -5.78 8.24
CA ILE A 16 0.77 -6.80 8.86
C ILE A 16 1.05 -8.13 8.18
N THR A 17 1.32 -9.17 8.96
CA THR A 17 1.51 -10.52 8.43
C THR A 17 0.37 -11.41 8.90
N PRO A 18 -0.58 -11.77 8.01
CA PRO A 18 -1.61 -12.74 8.30
C PRO A 18 -1.04 -14.13 8.56
N HIS A 19 -1.66 -14.87 9.48
CA HIS A 19 -1.38 -16.28 9.60
C HIS A 19 -1.96 -17.06 8.41
N MET A 20 -1.17 -17.97 7.87
CA MET A 20 -1.58 -18.85 6.78
C MET A 20 -2.06 -20.20 7.35
N TYR A 21 -3.13 -20.73 6.80
CA TYR A 21 -3.73 -22.01 7.21
C TYR A 21 -3.64 -23.01 6.05
N PRO A 22 -2.51 -23.74 5.93
CA PRO A 22 -2.36 -24.79 4.93
C PRO A 22 -3.11 -26.05 5.35
N ASP A 23 -3.75 -26.73 4.39
CA ASP A 23 -4.31 -28.06 4.56
C ASP A 23 -4.12 -28.91 3.27
N ASN A 24 -4.69 -30.12 3.24
CA ASN A 24 -4.58 -31.02 2.07
C ASN A 24 -5.34 -30.55 0.83
N ARG A 25 -6.10 -29.46 0.91
CA ARG A 25 -6.83 -28.85 -0.20
C ARG A 25 -6.14 -27.59 -0.74
N GLY A 26 -5.14 -27.03 0.01
CA GLY A 26 -4.41 -25.85 -0.35
C GLY A 26 -4.15 -24.92 0.80
N LEU A 27 -4.31 -23.62 0.59
CA LEU A 27 -3.93 -22.57 1.54
C LEU A 27 -5.05 -21.55 1.71
N TYR A 28 -5.55 -21.41 2.95
CA TYR A 28 -6.48 -20.33 3.30
C TYR A 28 -5.70 -19.16 3.91
N LYS A 29 -5.97 -17.95 3.38
CA LYS A 29 -5.38 -16.68 3.81
C LYS A 29 -6.51 -15.70 4.16
N LYS A 30 -6.48 -15.14 5.37
CA LYS A 30 -7.40 -14.09 5.80
C LYS A 30 -6.61 -12.78 5.90
N TYR A 31 -6.91 -11.81 5.07
CA TYR A 31 -6.16 -10.55 5.00
C TYR A 31 -6.71 -9.44 5.88
N TYR A 32 -7.97 -9.55 6.29
CA TYR A 32 -8.64 -8.53 7.08
C TYR A 32 -9.66 -9.14 8.05
N GLU A 33 -9.74 -8.58 9.25
CA GLU A 33 -10.79 -8.87 10.23
C GLU A 33 -11.05 -7.61 11.06
N LYS A 34 -12.25 -7.02 10.89
CA LYS A 34 -12.60 -5.67 11.42
C LYS A 34 -12.26 -5.52 12.91
N ASN A 35 -12.69 -6.43 13.75
CA ASN A 35 -12.50 -6.32 15.21
C ASN A 35 -11.02 -6.42 15.60
N VAL A 36 -10.28 -7.36 15.02
CA VAL A 36 -8.85 -7.55 15.29
C VAL A 36 -8.03 -6.33 14.84
N PHE A 37 -8.37 -5.74 13.69
CA PHE A 37 -7.72 -4.54 13.19
C PHE A 37 -8.03 -3.33 14.08
N ALA A 38 -9.28 -3.18 14.54
CA ALA A 38 -9.67 -2.12 15.45
C ALA A 38 -8.94 -2.21 16.80
N GLU A 39 -8.77 -3.41 17.38
CA GLU A 39 -8.00 -3.65 18.59
C GLU A 39 -6.51 -3.26 18.43
N ASN A 40 -6.00 -3.22 17.20
CA ASN A 40 -4.63 -2.80 16.86
C ASN A 40 -4.54 -1.36 16.33
N GLY A 41 -5.62 -0.57 16.48
CA GLY A 41 -5.64 0.86 16.14
C GLY A 41 -6.04 1.19 14.70
N ILE A 42 -6.46 0.20 13.91
CA ILE A 42 -7.01 0.41 12.56
C ILE A 42 -8.53 0.40 12.65
N THR A 43 -9.11 1.60 12.82
CA THR A 43 -10.54 1.78 13.11
C THR A 43 -11.34 2.32 11.93
N CYS A 44 -10.67 2.69 10.82
CA CYS A 44 -11.35 3.17 9.63
C CYS A 44 -12.26 2.07 9.03
N GLU A 45 -13.30 2.49 8.34
CA GLU A 45 -14.18 1.61 7.61
C GLU A 45 -13.74 1.56 6.15
N PHE A 46 -13.44 0.35 5.64
CA PHE A 46 -13.12 0.18 4.23
C PHE A 46 -14.43 0.10 3.42
N THR A 47 -14.59 1.05 2.52
CA THR A 47 -15.79 1.24 1.70
C THR A 47 -15.63 0.73 0.28
N GLU A 48 -14.39 0.59 -0.18
CA GLU A 48 -14.04 0.12 -1.51
C GLU A 48 -13.02 -1.02 -1.43
N SER A 49 -13.14 -1.98 -2.35
CA SER A 49 -12.17 -3.05 -2.56
C SER A 49 -11.98 -3.27 -4.05
N SER A 50 -10.73 -3.23 -4.50
CA SER A 50 -10.38 -3.35 -5.93
C SER A 50 -9.15 -4.22 -6.11
N ASP A 51 -9.11 -4.96 -7.21
CA ASP A 51 -7.92 -5.68 -7.66
C ASP A 51 -7.29 -4.96 -8.86
N LEU A 52 -5.97 -4.84 -8.84
CA LEU A 52 -5.20 -4.34 -9.97
C LEU A 52 -4.29 -5.41 -10.54
N ILE A 53 -4.22 -5.42 -11.88
CA ILE A 53 -3.20 -6.16 -12.61
C ILE A 53 -2.23 -5.12 -13.16
N SER A 54 -0.97 -5.19 -12.76
CA SER A 54 0.07 -4.25 -13.15
C SER A 54 1.15 -4.96 -13.96
N GLU A 55 1.47 -4.41 -15.12
CA GLU A 55 2.60 -4.88 -15.91
C GLU A 55 3.92 -4.57 -15.20
N LYS A 56 4.94 -5.36 -15.47
CA LYS A 56 6.30 -5.09 -15.01
C LYS A 56 6.77 -3.71 -15.47
N GLY A 57 7.26 -2.90 -14.53
CA GLY A 57 7.72 -1.54 -14.80
C GLY A 57 6.60 -0.51 -14.90
N ALA A 58 5.34 -0.87 -14.72
CA ALA A 58 4.25 0.09 -14.60
C ALA A 58 4.33 0.79 -13.23
N LEU A 59 4.67 2.07 -13.25
CA LEU A 59 4.73 2.94 -12.09
C LEU A 59 3.48 3.81 -12.06
N ARG A 60 2.80 3.87 -10.92
CA ARG A 60 1.64 4.72 -10.69
C ARG A 60 1.80 5.48 -9.39
N GLY A 61 1.46 6.77 -9.39
CA GLY A 61 1.53 7.64 -8.21
C GLY A 61 2.59 8.72 -8.31
N LEU A 62 2.85 9.45 -7.26
CA LEU A 62 2.23 9.34 -5.93
C LEU A 62 0.88 10.07 -5.94
N HIS A 63 -0.20 9.41 -5.56
CA HIS A 63 -1.55 9.97 -5.54
C HIS A 63 -2.07 10.15 -4.11
N TYR A 64 -2.86 11.21 -3.90
CA TYR A 64 -3.54 11.50 -2.64
C TYR A 64 -4.87 12.21 -2.89
N GLN A 65 -5.72 12.30 -1.87
CA GLN A 65 -6.92 13.13 -1.88
C GLN A 65 -6.82 14.23 -0.83
N THR A 66 -7.23 15.45 -1.21
CA THR A 66 -7.28 16.62 -0.33
C THR A 66 -8.56 16.68 0.51
N GLU A 67 -9.61 16.00 0.06
CA GLU A 67 -10.88 15.86 0.76
C GLU A 67 -11.18 14.38 0.91
N ASP A 68 -11.75 13.96 2.05
CA ASP A 68 -12.03 12.57 2.39
C ASP A 68 -10.82 11.65 2.14
N SER A 69 -9.66 12.04 2.73
CA SER A 69 -8.39 11.33 2.55
C SER A 69 -8.54 9.86 2.88
N GLN A 70 -8.07 9.00 1.98
CA GLN A 70 -8.30 7.56 2.05
C GLN A 70 -7.15 6.85 2.76
N ALA A 71 -7.47 6.07 3.80
CA ALA A 71 -6.58 5.00 4.24
C ALA A 71 -6.61 3.84 3.25
N LYS A 72 -5.51 3.09 3.15
CA LYS A 72 -5.37 1.97 2.21
C LYS A 72 -4.85 0.73 2.91
N LEU A 73 -5.42 -0.42 2.56
CA LEU A 73 -4.95 -1.74 2.97
C LEU A 73 -4.60 -2.54 1.71
N ILE A 74 -3.32 -2.90 1.56
CA ILE A 74 -2.78 -3.44 0.30
C ILE A 74 -2.12 -4.78 0.55
N HIS A 75 -2.42 -5.77 -0.30
CA HIS A 75 -1.72 -7.06 -0.31
C HIS A 75 -1.53 -7.59 -1.72
N VAL A 76 -0.40 -8.26 -1.96
CA VAL A 76 -0.07 -8.84 -3.27
C VAL A 76 -0.59 -10.26 -3.34
N ILE A 77 -1.37 -10.54 -4.39
CA ILE A 77 -1.95 -11.86 -4.70
C ILE A 77 -0.98 -12.69 -5.52
N SER A 78 -0.31 -12.06 -6.50
CA SER A 78 0.68 -12.70 -7.37
C SER A 78 1.77 -11.69 -7.76
N GLY A 79 3.02 -12.13 -7.78
CA GLY A 79 4.16 -11.31 -8.17
C GLY A 79 4.75 -10.49 -7.04
N VAL A 80 5.36 -9.36 -7.39
CA VAL A 80 6.12 -8.48 -6.48
C VAL A 80 5.80 -7.03 -6.77
N LEU A 81 5.49 -6.29 -5.72
CA LEU A 81 5.19 -4.86 -5.75
C LEU A 81 6.20 -4.07 -4.90
N PHE A 82 6.78 -3.03 -5.44
CA PHE A 82 7.51 -2.01 -4.69
C PHE A 82 6.54 -0.89 -4.38
N ASP A 83 6.21 -0.75 -3.10
CA ASP A 83 5.16 0.14 -2.59
C ASP A 83 5.78 1.31 -1.83
N VAL A 84 5.26 2.51 -2.03
CA VAL A 84 5.75 3.75 -1.44
C VAL A 84 4.61 4.54 -0.82
N ALA A 85 4.74 4.87 0.45
CA ALA A 85 3.83 5.73 1.20
C ALA A 85 4.58 6.98 1.67
N LEU A 86 4.20 8.17 1.20
CA LEU A 86 4.78 9.47 1.54
C LEU A 86 3.86 10.19 2.54
N ASP A 87 4.38 10.55 3.70
CA ASP A 87 3.62 11.26 4.74
C ASP A 87 3.41 12.74 4.37
N LEU A 88 2.16 13.13 4.16
CA LEU A 88 1.76 14.51 3.84
C LEU A 88 1.09 15.23 5.02
N ARG A 89 1.05 14.64 6.21
CA ARG A 89 0.45 15.24 7.39
C ARG A 89 1.36 16.30 7.97
N SER A 90 0.99 17.57 7.87
CA SER A 90 1.80 18.74 8.24
C SER A 90 2.32 18.70 9.67
N GLU A 91 1.54 18.16 10.60
CA GLU A 91 1.89 18.06 12.02
C GLU A 91 2.69 16.80 12.38
N SER A 92 2.94 15.93 11.40
CA SER A 92 3.70 14.69 11.63
C SER A 92 5.21 14.96 11.75
N GLN A 93 5.87 14.26 12.65
CA GLN A 93 7.35 14.26 12.75
C GLN A 93 8.01 13.63 11.50
N THR A 94 7.23 12.93 10.69
CA THR A 94 7.68 12.30 9.44
C THR A 94 7.14 12.99 8.20
N PHE A 95 6.60 14.21 8.32
CA PHE A 95 6.16 15.01 7.18
C PHE A 95 7.24 15.10 6.11
N GLY A 96 6.87 14.88 4.85
CA GLY A 96 7.77 14.88 3.70
C GLY A 96 8.72 13.68 3.61
N LYS A 97 8.60 12.71 4.53
CA LYS A 97 9.38 11.46 4.47
C LYS A 97 8.51 10.32 3.96
N TYR A 98 9.15 9.32 3.37
CA TYR A 98 8.44 8.17 2.81
C TYR A 98 8.87 6.85 3.47
N HIS A 99 7.97 5.88 3.40
CA HIS A 99 8.21 4.47 3.69
C HIS A 99 8.19 3.68 2.39
N VAL A 100 9.10 2.72 2.27
CA VAL A 100 9.13 1.75 1.18
C VAL A 100 8.90 0.37 1.76
N GLU A 101 7.98 -0.38 1.16
CA GLU A 101 7.78 -1.79 1.46
C GLU A 101 7.86 -2.62 0.18
N LEU A 102 8.62 -3.71 0.22
CA LEU A 102 8.64 -4.70 -0.84
C LEU A 102 7.63 -5.80 -0.52
N LEU A 103 6.50 -5.75 -1.20
CA LEU A 103 5.41 -6.71 -1.00
C LEU A 103 5.53 -7.85 -2.00
N LYS A 104 5.67 -9.07 -1.50
CA LYS A 104 5.73 -10.28 -2.31
C LYS A 104 4.58 -11.21 -1.95
N ALA A 105 3.94 -11.79 -2.96
CA ALA A 105 2.84 -12.73 -2.76
C ALA A 105 3.19 -13.90 -1.84
N GLU A 106 4.43 -14.39 -1.89
CA GLU A 106 4.95 -15.50 -1.09
C GLU A 106 5.18 -15.14 0.39
N GLU A 107 5.51 -13.87 0.68
CA GLU A 107 5.73 -13.40 2.05
C GLU A 107 4.42 -13.09 2.78
N ASN A 108 3.31 -12.99 2.06
CA ASN A 108 1.97 -12.78 2.60
C ASN A 108 1.82 -11.50 3.46
N LYS A 109 2.66 -10.50 3.22
CA LYS A 109 2.58 -9.22 3.91
C LYS A 109 1.42 -8.37 3.38
N VAL A 110 0.85 -7.59 4.27
CA VAL A 110 -0.15 -6.55 4.00
C VAL A 110 0.41 -5.23 4.53
N ILE A 111 0.29 -4.14 3.80
CA ILE A 111 0.59 -2.82 4.33
C ILE A 111 -0.71 -2.05 4.58
N PHE A 112 -0.81 -1.42 5.76
CA PHE A 112 -1.83 -0.44 6.08
C PHE A 112 -1.21 0.95 6.04
N ILE A 113 -1.70 1.79 5.15
CA ILE A 113 -1.31 3.19 4.97
C ILE A 113 -2.47 4.04 5.50
N PRO A 114 -2.28 4.84 6.57
CA PRO A 114 -3.35 5.67 7.11
C PRO A 114 -3.68 6.86 6.21
N GLU A 115 -4.75 7.56 6.53
CA GLU A 115 -5.13 8.82 5.89
C GLU A 115 -3.99 9.86 5.98
N GLY A 116 -3.94 10.77 4.99
CA GLY A 116 -2.93 11.83 4.94
C GLY A 116 -1.60 11.40 4.32
N PHE A 117 -1.54 10.25 3.68
CA PHE A 117 -0.39 9.82 2.88
C PHE A 117 -0.67 9.93 1.37
N ALA A 118 0.38 10.27 0.60
CA ALA A 118 0.39 9.97 -0.83
C ALA A 118 0.92 8.56 -1.04
N HIS A 119 0.39 7.86 -2.03
CA HIS A 119 0.70 6.47 -2.31
C HIS A 119 1.11 6.28 -3.78
N GLY A 120 2.13 5.48 -4.00
CA GLY A 120 2.57 5.08 -5.32
C GLY A 120 3.26 3.71 -5.29
N PHE A 121 3.35 3.09 -6.45
CA PHE A 121 3.93 1.75 -6.55
C PHE A 121 4.46 1.45 -7.96
N ILE A 122 5.30 0.43 -8.05
CA ILE A 122 5.74 -0.16 -9.32
C ILE A 122 5.68 -1.68 -9.25
N GLY A 123 5.08 -2.31 -10.28
CA GLY A 123 5.11 -3.76 -10.45
C GLY A 123 6.50 -4.23 -10.86
N LEU A 124 7.06 -5.22 -10.15
CA LEU A 124 8.41 -5.74 -10.42
C LEU A 124 8.42 -7.05 -11.21
N THR A 125 7.26 -7.67 -11.35
CA THR A 125 7.07 -8.91 -12.13
C THR A 125 5.98 -8.73 -13.17
N ASP A 126 5.99 -9.54 -14.20
CA ASP A 126 4.92 -9.55 -15.19
C ASP A 126 3.60 -9.98 -14.52
N ASN A 127 2.51 -9.26 -14.85
CA ASN A 127 1.19 -9.51 -14.28
C ASN A 127 1.18 -9.55 -12.74
N THR A 128 1.81 -8.56 -12.10
CA THR A 128 1.68 -8.40 -10.66
C THR A 128 0.22 -8.09 -10.31
N VAL A 129 -0.41 -8.98 -9.54
CA VAL A 129 -1.81 -8.83 -9.10
C VAL A 129 -1.81 -8.47 -7.63
N PHE A 130 -2.47 -7.39 -7.28
CA PHE A 130 -2.63 -6.99 -5.88
C PHE A 130 -4.03 -6.41 -5.65
N SER A 131 -4.52 -6.60 -4.43
CA SER A 131 -5.78 -6.05 -3.96
C SER A 131 -5.50 -4.87 -3.05
N TYR A 132 -6.34 -3.84 -3.12
CA TYR A 132 -6.37 -2.79 -2.12
C TYR A 132 -7.79 -2.43 -1.72
N GLN A 133 -7.95 -2.16 -0.43
CA GLN A 133 -9.16 -1.61 0.14
C GLN A 133 -8.91 -0.15 0.50
N CYS A 134 -9.88 0.72 0.25
CA CYS A 134 -9.81 2.13 0.63
C CYS A 134 -10.93 2.49 1.62
N SER A 135 -10.61 3.37 2.56
CA SER A 135 -11.64 4.07 3.37
C SER A 135 -12.21 5.27 2.61
N GLY A 136 -13.30 5.85 3.13
CA GLY A 136 -13.89 7.05 2.57
C GLY A 136 -14.47 6.85 1.16
N SER A 137 -14.55 7.93 0.40
CA SER A 137 -15.11 7.94 -0.96
C SER A 137 -14.08 8.44 -1.96
N TYR A 138 -14.06 7.85 -3.15
CA TYR A 138 -13.24 8.39 -4.25
C TYR A 138 -13.85 9.67 -4.81
N ILE A 139 -13.14 10.79 -4.68
CA ILE A 139 -13.54 12.13 -5.15
C ILE A 139 -12.55 12.59 -6.22
N PRO A 140 -12.84 12.40 -7.52
CA PRO A 140 -11.91 12.74 -8.60
C PRO A 140 -11.43 14.19 -8.56
N ALA A 141 -12.31 15.14 -8.18
CA ALA A 141 -11.98 16.56 -8.10
C ALA A 141 -11.01 16.91 -6.94
N ALA A 142 -10.90 16.05 -5.94
CA ALA A 142 -9.99 16.21 -4.80
C ALA A 142 -8.67 15.45 -4.97
N CYS A 143 -8.49 14.72 -6.08
CA CYS A 143 -7.26 13.97 -6.34
C CYS A 143 -6.11 14.91 -6.66
N GLY A 144 -4.97 14.67 -6.01
CA GLY A 144 -3.70 15.32 -6.30
C GLY A 144 -2.61 14.29 -6.56
N GLY A 145 -1.50 14.76 -7.14
CA GLY A 145 -0.34 13.94 -7.40
C GLY A 145 0.97 14.65 -7.07
N ILE A 146 1.96 13.87 -6.69
CA ILE A 146 3.35 14.30 -6.52
C ILE A 146 4.18 13.52 -7.53
N ARG A 147 5.10 14.20 -8.19
CA ARG A 147 5.97 13.54 -9.17
C ARG A 147 6.76 12.41 -8.52
N TRP A 148 6.73 11.25 -9.15
CA TRP A 148 7.46 10.07 -8.68
C TRP A 148 8.99 10.29 -8.70
N ASP A 149 9.49 11.14 -9.61
CA ASP A 149 10.88 11.53 -9.82
C ASP A 149 11.23 12.88 -9.19
N ASP A 150 10.50 13.30 -8.17
CA ASP A 150 10.78 14.54 -7.45
C ASP A 150 12.18 14.45 -6.80
N PRO A 151 13.11 15.34 -7.16
CA PRO A 151 14.48 15.27 -6.68
C PRO A 151 14.64 15.53 -5.17
N ASP A 152 13.69 16.24 -4.56
CA ASP A 152 13.71 16.52 -3.11
C ASP A 152 13.29 15.28 -2.29
N LEU A 153 12.56 14.36 -2.90
CA LEU A 153 12.15 13.11 -2.27
C LEU A 153 13.20 12.01 -2.41
N ASP A 154 13.90 11.94 -3.53
CA ASP A 154 14.94 10.95 -3.85
C ASP A 154 14.49 9.50 -3.54
N ILE A 155 13.27 9.15 -3.99
CA ILE A 155 12.72 7.82 -3.77
C ILE A 155 13.51 6.80 -4.58
N PRO A 156 14.05 5.73 -3.97
CA PRO A 156 14.92 4.77 -4.64
C PRO A 156 14.12 3.75 -5.47
N TRP A 157 13.38 4.24 -6.45
CA TRP A 157 12.66 3.38 -7.36
C TRP A 157 13.63 2.43 -8.08
N PRO A 158 13.35 1.13 -8.17
CA PRO A 158 14.27 0.14 -8.74
C PRO A 158 14.27 0.16 -10.28
N LEU A 159 14.44 1.34 -10.88
CA LEU A 159 14.26 1.61 -12.31
C LEU A 159 15.31 0.94 -13.19
N GLU A 160 16.57 0.97 -12.76
CA GLU A 160 17.69 0.39 -13.51
C GLU A 160 17.53 -1.12 -13.70
N LYS A 161 17.00 -1.79 -12.67
CA LYS A 161 16.85 -3.24 -12.66
C LYS A 161 15.63 -3.74 -13.42
N TYR A 162 14.53 -2.97 -13.40
CA TYR A 162 13.23 -3.47 -13.89
C TYR A 162 12.71 -2.73 -15.11
N GLY A 163 13.34 -1.61 -15.51
CA GLY A 163 12.83 -0.72 -16.53
C GLY A 163 11.56 0.02 -16.06
N VAL A 164 11.22 1.13 -16.68
CA VAL A 164 9.97 1.85 -16.36
C VAL A 164 9.16 1.98 -17.63
N LYS A 165 7.94 1.45 -17.55
CA LYS A 165 6.84 1.90 -18.40
C LYS A 165 5.99 2.83 -17.54
N ARG A 166 6.11 4.12 -17.75
CA ARG A 166 5.24 5.11 -17.13
C ARG A 166 3.86 5.02 -17.75
N THR A 167 2.80 5.12 -16.91
CA THR A 167 1.41 4.99 -17.35
C THR A 167 0.50 6.13 -16.92
N ASP A 168 1.01 7.30 -16.59
CA ASP A 168 0.21 8.51 -16.31
C ASP A 168 0.55 9.66 -17.23
#